data_288fad23f3e9579b0fe35f2ab05d6282
#
_entry.id   288fad23f3e9579b0fe35f2ab05d6282
#
_cell.length_a   1.000
_cell.length_b   1.000
_cell.length_c   1.000
_cell.angle_alpha   90.00
_cell.angle_beta   90.00
_cell.angle_gamma   90.00
#
_symmetry.space_group_name_H-M   'P 1'
#
loop_
_entity.id
_entity.type
_entity.pdbx_description
1 polymer ?
#
loop_
_entity_poly.entity_id
_entity_poly.type
_entity_poly.pdbx_seq_one_letter_code
_entity_poly.pdbx_strand_id
1 'polypeptide(L)'
;MGEKKINFWKIIKGIKRQSIRMQQRLIVYWCVVILTLFLVTVLLLSILGVLPGMDFKVREMLSAQQKNTLSTMTEQTDIMMARSISLSEDITKELNQCLTVNGKTFSDLNDNPQLIMDLEAALYPSLKSALDVKYCSGVFVLLDATVNTKTEYADTSRMGITCGCLI
;
A
#
# COMPACT_ATOMS: atom_id res chain seq x y z
N MET A 1 -44.88 5.74 25.13
CA MET A 1 -44.53 5.34 23.78
C MET A 1 -45.15 3.98 23.53
N GLY A 2 -46.29 3.94 22.83
CA GLY A 2 -47.11 2.73 22.68
C GLY A 2 -46.58 1.88 21.51
N GLU A 3 -46.10 0.68 21.81
CA GLU A 3 -45.80 -0.33 20.79
C GLU A 3 -47.08 -0.71 20.03
N LYS A 4 -47.16 -0.35 18.75
CA LYS A 4 -48.18 -0.89 17.84
C LYS A 4 -47.88 -2.38 17.60
N LYS A 5 -48.45 -3.26 18.42
CA LYS A 5 -48.52 -4.69 18.08
C LYS A 5 -49.24 -4.82 16.73
N ILE A 6 -48.48 -5.09 15.69
CA ILE A 6 -49.00 -5.40 14.36
C ILE A 6 -49.78 -6.72 14.51
N ASN A 7 -51.12 -6.65 14.42
CA ASN A 7 -51.97 -7.81 14.56
C ASN A 7 -51.84 -8.66 13.28
N PHE A 8 -50.87 -9.55 13.26
CA PHE A 8 -50.59 -10.51 12.20
C PHE A 8 -51.84 -11.31 11.77
N TRP A 9 -52.69 -11.62 12.71
CA TRP A 9 -53.99 -12.29 12.46
C TRP A 9 -54.99 -11.45 11.65
N LYS A 10 -54.94 -10.11 11.72
CA LYS A 10 -55.79 -9.25 10.92
C LYS A 10 -55.36 -9.23 9.45
N ILE A 11 -54.05 -9.30 9.18
CA ILE A 11 -53.50 -9.38 7.84
C ILE A 11 -53.87 -10.70 7.19
N ILE A 12 -53.75 -11.83 7.90
CA ILE A 12 -54.11 -13.15 7.37
C ILE A 12 -55.63 -13.27 7.11
N LYS A 13 -56.48 -12.69 7.95
CA LYS A 13 -57.93 -12.64 7.71
C LYS A 13 -58.34 -11.75 6.52
N GLY A 14 -57.57 -10.68 6.25
CA GLY A 14 -57.77 -9.78 5.10
C GLY A 14 -57.52 -10.49 3.75
N ILE A 15 -56.53 -11.33 3.70
CA ILE A 15 -56.17 -12.11 2.50
C ILE A 15 -57.22 -13.17 2.15
N LYS A 16 -57.97 -13.66 3.13
CA LYS A 16 -59.00 -14.72 2.95
C LYS A 16 -60.28 -14.22 2.26
N ARG A 17 -60.49 -12.89 2.14
CA ARG A 17 -61.73 -12.32 1.61
C ARG A 17 -61.70 -11.87 0.15
N GLN A 18 -60.49 -11.80 -0.47
CA GLN A 18 -60.36 -11.42 -1.86
C GLN A 18 -60.39 -12.70 -2.73
N SER A 19 -61.26 -12.74 -3.71
CA SER A 19 -61.33 -13.82 -4.70
C SER A 19 -60.07 -13.83 -5.56
N ILE A 20 -59.01 -14.39 -4.98
CA ILE A 20 -57.70 -14.53 -5.64
C ILE A 20 -57.85 -15.64 -6.70
N ARG A 21 -57.55 -15.38 -7.96
CA ARG A 21 -57.52 -16.36 -9.03
C ARG A 21 -56.68 -17.57 -8.60
N MET A 22 -57.07 -18.76 -9.01
CA MET A 22 -56.43 -20.04 -8.62
C MET A 22 -54.91 -20.03 -8.81
N GLN A 23 -54.42 -19.36 -9.88
CA GLN A 23 -53.00 -19.17 -10.15
C GLN A 23 -52.26 -18.34 -9.07
N GLN A 24 -52.91 -17.30 -8.55
CA GLN A 24 -52.28 -16.48 -7.51
C GLN A 24 -52.15 -17.23 -6.15
N ARG A 25 -53.12 -18.09 -5.87
CA ARG A 25 -53.04 -18.96 -4.69
C ARG A 25 -51.89 -19.96 -4.79
N LEU A 26 -51.70 -20.55 -5.99
CA LEU A 26 -50.59 -21.46 -6.25
C LEU A 26 -49.22 -20.77 -6.06
N ILE A 27 -49.08 -19.59 -6.59
CA ILE A 27 -47.82 -18.80 -6.44
C ILE A 27 -47.53 -18.49 -4.96
N VAL A 28 -48.56 -18.09 -4.21
CA VAL A 28 -48.40 -17.82 -2.75
C VAL A 28 -47.95 -19.07 -2.00
N TYR A 29 -48.56 -20.23 -2.30
CA TYR A 29 -48.15 -21.49 -1.68
C TYR A 29 -46.68 -21.83 -2.03
N TRP A 30 -46.30 -21.69 -3.27
CA TRP A 30 -44.89 -21.90 -3.69
C TRP A 30 -43.92 -20.97 -2.97
N CYS A 31 -44.24 -19.68 -2.88
CA CYS A 31 -43.43 -18.73 -2.12
C CYS A 31 -43.30 -19.08 -0.66
N VAL A 32 -44.38 -19.52 0.00
CA VAL A 32 -44.34 -19.95 1.38
C VAL A 32 -43.47 -21.20 1.57
N VAL A 33 -43.62 -22.19 0.68
CA VAL A 33 -42.79 -23.41 0.72
C VAL A 33 -41.32 -23.11 0.54
N ILE A 34 -40.97 -22.27 -0.45
CA ILE A 34 -39.57 -21.87 -0.68
C ILE A 34 -39.02 -21.12 0.54
N LEU A 35 -39.78 -20.20 1.10
CA LEU A 35 -39.35 -19.41 2.26
C LEU A 35 -39.15 -20.31 3.52
N THR A 36 -40.06 -21.27 3.76
CA THR A 36 -39.89 -22.20 4.87
C THR A 36 -38.69 -23.10 4.70
N LEU A 37 -38.47 -23.60 3.48
CA LEU A 37 -37.29 -24.42 3.16
C LEU A 37 -35.99 -23.66 3.34
N PHE A 38 -35.94 -22.40 2.91
CA PHE A 38 -34.82 -21.53 3.13
C PHE A 38 -34.53 -21.28 4.62
N LEU A 39 -35.58 -20.98 5.42
CA LEU A 39 -35.47 -20.80 6.87
C LEU A 39 -34.92 -22.05 7.56
N VAL A 40 -35.44 -23.21 7.20
CA VAL A 40 -34.98 -24.50 7.76
C VAL A 40 -33.53 -24.75 7.42
N THR A 41 -33.11 -24.47 6.16
CA THR A 41 -31.73 -24.63 5.73
C THR A 41 -30.76 -23.70 6.49
N VAL A 42 -31.13 -22.43 6.66
CA VAL A 42 -30.33 -21.48 7.45
C VAL A 42 -30.23 -21.92 8.92
N LEU A 43 -31.32 -22.42 9.49
CA LEU A 43 -31.35 -22.90 10.87
C LEU A 43 -30.48 -24.14 11.06
N LEU A 44 -30.52 -25.09 10.12
CA LEU A 44 -29.63 -26.25 10.10
C LEU A 44 -28.16 -25.88 9.99
N LEU A 45 -27.81 -24.96 9.09
CA LEU A 45 -26.44 -24.47 8.93
C LEU A 45 -25.94 -23.75 10.19
N SER A 46 -26.82 -23.02 10.88
CA SER A 46 -26.53 -22.37 12.15
C SER A 46 -26.27 -23.37 13.28
N ILE A 47 -27.09 -24.42 13.38
CA ILE A 47 -26.93 -25.48 14.38
C ILE A 47 -25.65 -26.30 14.14
N LEU A 48 -25.33 -26.59 12.89
CA LEU A 48 -24.10 -27.29 12.52
C LEU A 48 -22.83 -26.47 12.75
N GLY A 49 -22.95 -25.22 13.22
CA GLY A 49 -21.81 -24.36 13.51
C GLY A 49 -21.00 -23.90 12.27
N VAL A 50 -21.56 -24.10 11.08
CA VAL A 50 -20.86 -23.73 9.82
C VAL A 50 -20.73 -22.21 9.71
N LEU A 51 -21.77 -21.45 10.07
CA LEU A 51 -21.76 -20.00 10.00
C LEU A 51 -20.80 -19.34 11.02
N PRO A 52 -20.84 -19.66 12.33
CA PRO A 52 -19.91 -19.09 13.31
C PRO A 52 -18.46 -19.58 13.12
N GLY A 53 -18.25 -20.80 12.59
CA GLY A 53 -16.90 -21.34 12.32
C GLY A 53 -16.21 -20.68 11.15
N MET A 54 -16.93 -20.16 10.16
CA MET A 54 -16.36 -19.43 9.03
C MET A 54 -15.74 -18.10 9.47
N ASP A 55 -16.37 -17.34 10.34
CA ASP A 55 -15.85 -16.06 10.82
C ASP A 55 -14.52 -16.21 11.57
N PHE A 56 -14.38 -17.27 12.35
CA PHE A 56 -13.14 -17.56 13.08
C PHE A 56 -11.98 -17.88 12.12
N LYS A 57 -12.20 -18.80 11.16
CA LYS A 57 -11.18 -19.16 10.15
C LYS A 57 -10.77 -17.99 9.26
N VAL A 58 -11.73 -17.17 8.84
CA VAL A 58 -11.45 -15.97 8.02
C VAL A 58 -10.62 -14.97 8.81
N ARG A 59 -10.92 -14.73 10.09
CA ARG A 59 -10.12 -13.85 10.95
C ARG A 59 -8.71 -14.39 11.18
N GLU A 60 -8.56 -15.68 11.39
CA GLU A 60 -7.26 -16.32 11.57
C GLU A 60 -6.42 -16.23 10.28
N MET A 61 -7.00 -16.52 9.11
CA MET A 61 -6.32 -16.35 7.81
C MET A 61 -5.91 -14.90 7.55
N LEU A 62 -6.81 -13.94 7.81
CA LEU A 62 -6.51 -12.52 7.65
C LEU A 62 -5.39 -12.07 8.58
N SER A 63 -5.41 -12.48 9.84
CA SER A 63 -4.35 -12.13 10.80
C SER A 63 -3.00 -12.73 10.42
N ALA A 64 -2.98 -13.98 9.95
CA ALA A 64 -1.76 -14.63 9.45
C ALA A 64 -1.23 -13.94 8.20
N GLN A 65 -2.11 -13.56 7.27
CA GLN A 65 -1.73 -12.85 6.05
C GLN A 65 -1.20 -11.43 6.37
N GLN A 66 -1.84 -10.70 7.28
CA GLN A 66 -1.34 -9.41 7.75
C GLN A 66 0.05 -9.53 8.38
N LYS A 67 0.26 -10.54 9.24
CA LYS A 67 1.56 -10.78 9.89
C LYS A 67 2.64 -11.09 8.87
N ASN A 68 2.35 -11.94 7.88
CA ASN A 68 3.30 -12.25 6.81
C ASN A 68 3.62 -11.03 5.96
N THR A 69 2.61 -10.23 5.58
CA THR A 69 2.82 -9.00 4.82
C THR A 69 3.67 -8.00 5.60
N LEU A 70 3.38 -7.81 6.90
CA LEU A 70 4.14 -6.91 7.76
C LEU A 70 5.60 -7.39 7.89
N SER A 71 5.82 -8.70 8.11
CA SER A 71 7.17 -9.28 8.19
C SER A 71 7.96 -9.05 6.90
N THR A 72 7.34 -9.31 5.74
CA THR A 72 7.97 -9.08 4.44
C THR A 72 8.29 -7.60 4.20
N MET A 73 7.37 -6.70 4.57
CA MET A 73 7.61 -5.26 4.46
C MET A 73 8.74 -4.79 5.36
N THR A 74 8.80 -5.29 6.61
CA THR A 74 9.88 -4.97 7.54
C THR A 74 11.22 -5.44 7.00
N GLU A 75 11.31 -6.69 6.54
CA GLU A 75 12.53 -7.24 5.94
C GLU A 75 13.00 -6.43 4.72
N GLN A 76 12.08 -6.06 3.83
CA GLN A 76 12.41 -5.22 2.68
C GLN A 76 12.89 -3.83 3.09
N THR A 77 12.27 -3.24 4.11
CA THR A 77 12.67 -1.93 4.64
C THR A 77 14.06 -2.00 5.25
N ASP A 78 14.37 -3.04 6.02
CA ASP A 78 15.69 -3.26 6.64
C ASP A 78 16.77 -3.44 5.58
N ILE A 79 16.50 -4.19 4.52
CA ILE A 79 17.41 -4.35 3.39
C ILE A 79 17.66 -3.02 2.68
N MET A 80 16.61 -2.23 2.43
CA MET A 80 16.74 -0.92 1.80
C MET A 80 17.54 0.06 2.68
N MET A 81 17.30 0.04 3.99
CA MET A 81 18.02 0.89 4.95
C MET A 81 19.51 0.54 5.00
N ALA A 82 19.86 -0.73 5.12
CA ALA A 82 21.23 -1.20 5.11
C ALA A 82 21.96 -0.81 3.82
N ARG A 83 21.30 -0.94 2.68
CA ARG A 83 21.85 -0.55 1.37
C ARG A 83 22.01 0.95 1.22
N SER A 84 21.07 1.75 1.74
CA SER A 84 21.19 3.21 1.71
C SER A 84 22.38 3.69 2.53
N ILE A 85 22.67 3.05 3.66
CA ILE A 85 23.85 3.33 4.47
C ILE A 85 25.11 2.98 3.69
N SER A 86 25.20 1.77 3.14
CA SER A 86 26.35 1.34 2.33
C SER A 86 26.58 2.25 1.13
N LEU A 87 25.52 2.60 0.42
CA LEU A 87 25.60 3.53 -0.72
C LEU A 87 26.11 4.93 -0.30
N SER A 88 25.65 5.42 0.86
CA SER A 88 26.12 6.70 1.41
C SER A 88 27.61 6.69 1.74
N GLU A 89 28.11 5.57 2.27
CA GLU A 89 29.53 5.38 2.55
C GLU A 89 30.36 5.33 1.25
N ASP A 90 29.89 4.58 0.26
CA ASP A 90 30.54 4.48 -1.05
C ASP A 90 30.57 5.84 -1.77
N ILE A 91 29.45 6.56 -1.80
CA ILE A 91 29.36 7.93 -2.35
C ILE A 91 30.33 8.88 -1.63
N THR A 92 30.38 8.84 -0.31
CA THR A 92 31.28 9.69 0.49
C THR A 92 32.73 9.40 0.15
N LYS A 93 33.09 8.14 -0.01
CA LYS A 93 34.45 7.71 -0.40
C LYS A 93 34.80 8.17 -1.80
N GLU A 94 33.93 7.98 -2.77
CA GLU A 94 34.15 8.42 -4.18
C GLU A 94 34.22 9.92 -4.30
N LEU A 95 33.36 10.64 -3.57
CA LEU A 95 33.39 12.10 -3.49
C LEU A 95 34.77 12.60 -2.98
N ASN A 96 35.22 12.04 -1.83
CA ASN A 96 36.50 12.42 -1.26
C ASN A 96 37.69 12.08 -2.21
N GLN A 97 37.62 10.95 -2.90
CA GLN A 97 38.62 10.55 -3.87
C GLN A 97 38.63 11.50 -5.07
N CYS A 98 37.47 11.83 -5.63
CA CYS A 98 37.36 12.76 -6.74
C CYS A 98 37.91 14.16 -6.37
N LEU A 99 37.57 14.66 -5.19
CA LEU A 99 38.06 15.95 -4.70
C LEU A 99 39.60 15.93 -4.49
N THR A 100 40.12 14.85 -3.90
CA THR A 100 41.56 14.70 -3.62
C THR A 100 42.36 14.63 -4.91
N VAL A 101 41.91 13.87 -5.92
CA VAL A 101 42.55 13.76 -7.22
C VAL A 101 42.63 15.12 -7.93
N ASN A 102 41.58 15.92 -7.80
CA ASN A 102 41.53 17.28 -8.39
C ASN A 102 42.22 18.35 -7.52
N GLY A 103 42.74 18.00 -6.35
CA GLY A 103 43.34 18.96 -5.42
C GLY A 103 42.33 20.00 -4.90
N LYS A 104 41.07 19.63 -4.81
CA LYS A 104 39.94 20.48 -4.44
C LYS A 104 39.33 20.07 -3.09
N THR A 105 38.60 20.98 -2.49
CA THR A 105 37.84 20.78 -1.27
C THR A 105 36.33 20.73 -1.57
N PHE A 106 35.54 20.29 -0.64
CA PHE A 106 34.08 20.27 -0.79
C PHE A 106 33.49 21.66 -1.08
N SER A 107 34.09 22.72 -0.51
CA SER A 107 33.67 24.10 -0.75
C SER A 107 33.89 24.55 -2.19
N ASP A 108 34.85 23.95 -2.92
CA ASP A 108 35.15 24.26 -4.30
C ASP A 108 34.08 23.71 -5.29
N LEU A 109 33.16 22.90 -4.82
CA LEU A 109 31.99 22.47 -5.60
C LEU A 109 31.03 23.64 -5.86
N ASN A 110 30.98 24.61 -4.94
CA ASN A 110 30.13 25.76 -5.13
C ASN A 110 30.64 26.59 -6.33
N ASP A 111 29.73 27.03 -7.18
CA ASP A 111 30.02 27.82 -8.39
C ASP A 111 30.97 27.15 -9.41
N ASN A 112 31.21 25.83 -9.30
CA ASN A 112 32.11 25.13 -10.21
C ASN A 112 31.37 24.02 -10.99
N PRO A 113 30.69 24.36 -12.10
CA PRO A 113 29.92 23.39 -12.87
C PRO A 113 30.75 22.23 -13.41
N GLN A 114 32.03 22.48 -13.78
CA GLN A 114 32.88 21.43 -14.34
C GLN A 114 33.21 20.37 -13.28
N LEU A 115 33.58 20.78 -12.06
CA LEU A 115 33.85 19.86 -10.96
C LEU A 115 32.60 19.06 -10.56
N ILE A 116 31.42 19.67 -10.67
CA ILE A 116 30.14 19.00 -10.44
C ILE A 116 29.93 17.93 -11.51
N MET A 117 30.17 18.20 -12.78
CA MET A 117 30.05 17.22 -13.87
C MET A 117 31.03 16.05 -13.69
N ASP A 118 32.26 16.34 -13.32
CA ASP A 118 33.29 15.32 -13.07
C ASP A 118 32.88 14.43 -11.85
N LEU A 119 32.32 15.04 -10.83
CA LEU A 119 31.76 14.31 -9.66
C LEU A 119 30.58 13.45 -10.07
N GLU A 120 29.65 13.98 -10.86
CA GLU A 120 28.48 13.23 -11.34
C GLU A 120 28.91 11.99 -12.14
N ALA A 121 29.90 12.16 -13.02
CA ALA A 121 30.48 11.07 -13.79
C ALA A 121 31.17 10.02 -12.89
N ALA A 122 31.85 10.45 -11.83
CA ALA A 122 32.46 9.55 -10.86
C ALA A 122 31.44 8.77 -10.02
N LEU A 123 30.35 9.41 -9.62
CA LEU A 123 29.30 8.80 -8.79
C LEU A 123 28.33 7.90 -9.59
N TYR A 124 28.24 8.10 -10.90
CA TYR A 124 27.29 7.39 -11.77
C TYR A 124 27.35 5.85 -11.65
N PRO A 125 28.52 5.19 -11.61
CA PRO A 125 28.60 3.72 -11.48
C PRO A 125 27.96 3.22 -10.19
N SER A 126 28.22 3.90 -9.07
CA SER A 126 27.66 3.51 -7.75
C SER A 126 26.16 3.74 -7.69
N LEU A 127 25.67 4.87 -8.24
CA LEU A 127 24.24 5.15 -8.34
C LEU A 127 23.54 4.13 -9.24
N LYS A 128 24.14 3.77 -10.37
CA LYS A 128 23.60 2.75 -11.27
C LYS A 128 23.55 1.38 -10.61
N SER A 129 24.60 0.99 -9.89
CA SER A 129 24.63 -0.26 -9.13
C SER A 129 23.52 -0.33 -8.08
N ALA A 130 23.18 0.78 -7.47
CA ALA A 130 22.08 0.86 -6.51
C ALA A 130 20.69 0.64 -7.15
N LEU A 131 20.53 0.98 -8.44
CA LEU A 131 19.29 0.77 -9.18
C LEU A 131 19.07 -0.70 -9.59
N ASP A 132 20.13 -1.50 -9.71
CA ASP A 132 20.03 -2.92 -10.07
C ASP A 132 19.42 -3.76 -8.95
N VAL A 133 19.03 -3.11 -7.86
CA VAL A 133 18.38 -3.74 -6.71
C VAL A 133 16.89 -3.90 -6.96
N LYS A 134 16.40 -5.11 -6.75
CA LYS A 134 14.98 -5.41 -6.79
C LYS A 134 14.20 -4.43 -5.90
N TYR A 135 13.18 -3.79 -6.46
CA TYR A 135 12.31 -2.79 -5.81
C TYR A 135 12.89 -1.37 -5.67
N CYS A 136 14.05 -1.06 -6.23
CA CYS A 136 14.56 0.30 -6.30
C CYS A 136 14.19 0.91 -7.67
N SER A 137 13.34 1.92 -7.67
CA SER A 137 12.92 2.61 -8.91
C SER A 137 13.73 3.89 -9.19
N GLY A 138 14.46 4.38 -8.21
CA GLY A 138 15.28 5.57 -8.32
C GLY A 138 16.16 5.78 -7.11
N VAL A 139 17.30 6.41 -7.33
CA VAL A 139 18.22 6.84 -6.28
C VAL A 139 18.44 8.33 -6.46
N PHE A 140 18.45 9.05 -5.36
CA PHE A 140 18.83 10.44 -5.39
C PHE A 140 19.82 10.77 -4.28
N VAL A 141 20.76 11.65 -4.56
CA VAL A 141 21.79 12.13 -3.63
C VAL A 141 21.67 13.64 -3.52
N LEU A 142 21.61 14.13 -2.31
CA LEU A 142 21.59 15.54 -2.00
C LEU A 142 22.97 15.93 -1.46
N LEU A 143 23.63 16.88 -2.11
CA LEU A 143 24.90 17.42 -1.65
C LEU A 143 24.67 18.79 -1.03
N ASP A 144 25.40 19.08 0.06
CA ASP A 144 25.39 20.40 0.69
C ASP A 144 26.28 21.39 -0.08
N ALA A 145 26.01 21.51 -1.37
CA ALA A 145 26.68 22.41 -2.31
C ALA A 145 25.63 23.08 -3.20
N THR A 146 25.93 24.28 -3.71
CA THR A 146 25.04 25.00 -4.62
C THR A 146 25.75 25.32 -5.93
N VAL A 147 25.03 25.24 -7.03
CA VAL A 147 25.55 25.54 -8.38
C VAL A 147 25.83 27.04 -8.57
N ASN A 148 25.16 27.90 -7.83
CA ASN A 148 25.26 29.35 -7.95
C ASN A 148 25.04 30.02 -6.58
N THR A 149 26.12 30.51 -6.00
CA THR A 149 26.11 31.25 -4.71
C THR A 149 25.60 32.70 -4.84
N LYS A 150 25.39 33.18 -6.06
CA LYS A 150 24.96 34.56 -6.32
C LYS A 150 23.45 34.75 -6.40
N THR A 151 22.67 33.67 -6.20
CA THR A 151 21.21 33.75 -6.21
C THR A 151 20.66 34.13 -4.83
N GLU A 152 19.51 34.78 -4.80
CA GLU A 152 18.81 35.17 -3.56
C GLU A 152 18.53 34.00 -2.61
N TYR A 153 18.41 32.77 -3.14
CA TYR A 153 18.11 31.56 -2.40
C TYR A 153 19.29 30.60 -2.28
N ALA A 154 20.54 31.10 -2.47
CA ALA A 154 21.73 30.25 -2.43
C ALA A 154 21.86 29.45 -1.11
N ASP A 155 21.54 30.09 0.03
CA ASP A 155 21.66 29.51 1.36
C ASP A 155 20.70 28.31 1.59
N THR A 156 19.61 28.27 0.83
CA THR A 156 18.59 27.22 0.94
C THR A 156 18.61 26.26 -0.25
N SER A 157 19.37 26.57 -1.31
CA SER A 157 19.49 25.69 -2.47
C SER A 157 20.54 24.61 -2.22
N ARG A 158 20.24 23.40 -2.70
CA ARG A 158 21.15 22.25 -2.62
C ARG A 158 21.19 21.54 -3.98
N MET A 159 22.35 21.03 -4.30
CA MET A 159 22.51 20.24 -5.53
C MET A 159 22.00 18.82 -5.31
N GLY A 160 21.18 18.35 -6.23
CA GLY A 160 20.66 16.98 -6.24
C GLY A 160 21.08 16.24 -7.50
N ILE A 161 21.63 15.03 -7.32
CA ILE A 161 21.92 14.09 -8.41
C ILE A 161 20.85 13.00 -8.36
N THR A 162 20.16 12.77 -9.47
CA THR A 162 19.11 11.75 -9.56
C THR A 162 19.46 10.73 -10.61
N CYS A 163 19.30 9.45 -10.28
CA CYS A 163 19.39 8.35 -11.21
C CYS A 163 18.10 7.51 -11.08
N GLY A 164 17.40 7.27 -12.18
CA GLY A 164 16.15 6.52 -12.21
C GLY A 164 16.11 5.56 -13.37
N CYS A 165 15.36 4.45 -13.20
CA CYS A 165 14.99 3.61 -14.33
C CYS A 165 13.91 4.33 -15.14
N LEU A 166 14.18 4.59 -16.42
CA LEU A 166 13.13 4.89 -17.40
C LEU A 166 12.32 3.60 -17.57
N ILE A 167 11.10 3.58 -17.03
CA ILE A 167 10.13 2.50 -17.20
C ILE A 167 9.50 2.64 -18.59
#